data_920b97e9105dd847bdc19c97cfee9e81
#
_entry.id   920b97e9105dd847bdc19c97cfee9e81
#
_cell.length_a   1.000
_cell.length_b   1.000
_cell.length_c   1.000
_cell.angle_alpha   90.00
_cell.angle_beta   90.00
_cell.angle_gamma   90.00
#
_symmetry.space_group_name_H-M   'P 1'
#
loop_
_entity.id
_entity.type
_entity.pdbx_description
1 polymer ?
#
loop_
_entity_poly.entity_id
_entity_poly.type
_entity_poly.pdbx_seq_one_letter_code
_entity_poly.pdbx_strand_id
1 'polypeptide(L)'
;GGSGNSSNGADGTVISTEGPGNEKVVPENGWVQGTPGQWKYMENGKAVTGWKKVKNVWYFMDNNALMKTGWIYDNNRWYFLQDSGAMATNWQLVNGKWYWLNQDGAMRTGWKQINNVWYYMEDSGAMLSNTTRNINGVDYRFDASGAWLP
;
A
#
# COMPACT_ATOMS: atom_id res chain seq x y z
N GLY A 1 16.64 5.24 26.81
CA GLY A 1 16.53 4.05 26.33
C GLY A 1 15.58 3.87 25.22
N GLY A 2 16.02 3.33 24.26
CA GLY A 2 15.30 3.11 23.14
C GLY A 2 14.02 2.45 23.39
N SER A 3 13.04 3.03 23.24
CA SER A 3 11.89 2.48 23.61
C SER A 3 11.43 1.50 22.73
N GLY A 4 11.71 0.60 22.48
CA GLY A 4 11.12 -0.46 21.85
C GLY A 4 9.75 -0.31 21.32
N ASN A 5 9.37 0.81 20.93
CA ASN A 5 8.08 0.95 20.43
C ASN A 5 7.96 0.36 19.11
N SER A 6 7.16 -0.58 19.00
CA SER A 6 6.84 -1.05 17.72
C SER A 6 5.98 -0.06 17.07
N SER A 7 6.10 0.17 15.89
CA SER A 7 5.17 0.94 15.21
C SER A 7 4.33 0.03 14.41
N ASN A 8 3.34 0.58 13.86
CA ASN A 8 2.51 -0.12 12.94
C ASN A 8 3.14 -0.12 11.58
N GLY A 9 4.33 0.29 11.44
CA GLY A 9 4.94 0.22 10.15
C GLY A 9 5.68 -1.06 9.99
N ALA A 10 6.08 -1.37 8.84
CA ALA A 10 7.01 -2.41 8.51
C ALA A 10 6.86 -3.67 9.36
N ASP A 11 7.94 -4.20 9.86
CA ASP A 11 7.86 -5.39 10.69
C ASP A 11 7.86 -5.04 12.17
N GLY A 12 7.66 -3.78 12.51
CA GLY A 12 7.62 -3.36 13.90
C GLY A 12 8.96 -3.17 14.54
N THR A 13 10.02 -3.29 13.80
CA THR A 13 11.35 -3.14 14.38
C THR A 13 11.69 -1.68 14.55
N VAL A 14 12.01 -1.31 15.76
CA VAL A 14 12.53 0.01 16.04
C VAL A 14 13.97 -0.14 16.41
N ILE A 15 14.82 0.49 15.64
CA ILE A 15 16.24 0.38 15.88
C ILE A 15 16.78 1.78 16.07
N SER A 16 16.96 2.13 17.31
CA SER A 16 17.61 3.37 17.65
C SER A 16 18.34 3.10 18.93
N THR A 17 19.63 2.91 18.83
CA THR A 17 20.44 2.65 20.00
C THR A 17 21.33 3.83 20.26
N GLU A 18 21.71 4.02 21.49
CA GLU A 18 22.63 5.06 21.83
C GLU A 18 24.00 4.45 22.00
N GLY A 19 25.00 5.08 21.38
CA GLY A 19 26.37 4.67 21.54
C GLY A 19 27.00 5.29 22.78
N PRO A 20 28.29 5.15 22.94
CA PRO A 20 28.98 5.76 24.07
C PRO A 20 28.73 7.26 24.08
N GLY A 21 28.44 7.82 25.25
CA GLY A 21 28.16 9.25 25.35
C GLY A 21 26.76 9.65 24.89
N ASN A 22 25.86 8.67 24.79
CA ASN A 22 24.47 8.90 24.35
C ASN A 22 24.36 9.35 22.89
N GLU A 23 25.31 8.98 22.08
CA GLU A 23 25.18 9.23 20.66
C GLU A 23 24.27 8.20 20.03
N LYS A 24 23.42 8.62 19.13
CA LYS A 24 22.57 7.69 18.40
C LYS A 24 23.37 6.91 17.41
N VAL A 25 23.15 5.62 17.38
CA VAL A 25 23.78 4.73 16.42
C VAL A 25 22.74 4.29 15.42
N VAL A 26 22.96 4.57 14.15
CA VAL A 26 22.08 4.14 13.08
C VAL A 26 22.57 2.80 12.56
N PRO A 27 21.70 1.78 12.54
CA PRO A 27 22.10 0.47 12.04
C PRO A 27 22.41 0.54 10.55
N GLU A 28 23.23 -0.37 10.09
CA GLU A 28 23.56 -0.44 8.67
C GLU A 28 22.46 -1.11 7.84
N ASN A 29 21.67 -1.96 8.47
CA ASN A 29 20.63 -2.73 7.76
C ASN A 29 19.36 -2.78 8.58
N GLY A 30 18.22 -2.74 7.90
CA GLY A 30 16.92 -2.93 8.51
C GLY A 30 16.18 -1.63 8.74
N TRP A 31 15.03 -1.77 9.36
CA TRP A 31 14.14 -0.63 9.59
C TRP A 31 14.64 0.30 10.68
N VAL A 32 14.50 1.59 10.42
CA VAL A 32 14.90 2.64 11.37
C VAL A 32 13.80 3.65 11.45
N GLN A 33 13.45 4.05 12.66
CA GLN A 33 12.52 5.14 12.88
C GLN A 33 13.21 6.27 13.61
N GLY A 34 13.51 7.35 12.91
CA GLY A 34 14.14 8.51 13.54
C GLY A 34 13.12 9.39 14.22
N THR A 35 12.11 9.83 13.47
CA THR A 35 10.98 10.58 13.97
C THR A 35 9.81 9.63 14.08
N PRO A 36 8.98 9.71 15.13
CA PRO A 36 7.82 8.83 15.23
C PRO A 36 6.98 8.84 13.95
N GLY A 37 6.66 7.67 13.45
CA GLY A 37 5.89 7.51 12.23
C GLY A 37 6.68 7.64 10.94
N GLN A 38 7.96 7.97 11.01
CA GLN A 38 8.77 8.11 9.80
C GLN A 38 9.79 7.00 9.72
N TRP A 39 9.50 5.98 8.93
CA TRP A 39 10.32 4.80 8.78
C TRP A 39 11.21 4.89 7.57
N LYS A 40 12.45 4.41 7.72
CA LYS A 40 13.40 4.22 6.62
C LYS A 40 13.90 2.79 6.66
N TYR A 41 14.29 2.29 5.51
CA TYR A 41 14.91 0.97 5.44
C TYR A 41 16.36 1.14 5.03
N MET A 42 17.28 0.64 5.87
CA MET A 42 18.70 0.75 5.63
C MET A 42 19.25 -0.50 4.97
N GLU A 43 20.15 -0.30 4.04
CA GLU A 43 20.82 -1.39 3.37
C GLU A 43 22.26 -0.98 3.16
N ASN A 44 23.18 -1.68 3.78
CA ASN A 44 24.62 -1.38 3.71
C ASN A 44 24.95 0.08 4.04
N GLY A 45 24.32 0.58 5.08
CA GLY A 45 24.59 1.94 5.56
C GLY A 45 23.87 3.04 4.82
N LYS A 46 23.05 2.69 3.83
CA LYS A 46 22.32 3.69 3.05
C LYS A 46 20.83 3.45 3.16
N ALA A 47 20.06 4.53 3.25
CA ALA A 47 18.61 4.43 3.22
C ALA A 47 18.13 4.20 1.79
N VAL A 48 17.31 3.18 1.57
CA VAL A 48 16.85 2.84 0.23
C VAL A 48 15.72 3.76 -0.19
N THR A 49 15.55 3.93 -1.50
CA THR A 49 14.43 4.66 -2.09
C THR A 49 13.73 3.75 -3.08
N GLY A 50 12.47 4.06 -3.38
CA GLY A 50 11.69 3.26 -4.31
C GLY A 50 11.14 2.00 -3.67
N TRP A 51 10.81 1.04 -4.50
CA TRP A 51 10.25 -0.23 -4.04
C TRP A 51 11.30 -1.11 -3.39
N LYS A 52 10.94 -1.69 -2.27
CA LYS A 52 11.80 -2.65 -1.57
C LYS A 52 10.99 -3.79 -1.02
N LYS A 53 11.42 -5.02 -1.32
CA LYS A 53 10.78 -6.22 -0.79
C LYS A 53 11.52 -6.67 0.47
N VAL A 54 10.78 -6.73 1.58
CA VAL A 54 11.33 -7.14 2.86
C VAL A 54 10.48 -8.28 3.39
N LYS A 55 11.06 -9.45 3.60
CA LYS A 55 10.34 -10.64 4.09
C LYS A 55 9.08 -10.91 3.27
N ASN A 56 9.24 -10.89 1.95
CA ASN A 56 8.16 -11.16 1.01
C ASN A 56 7.05 -10.12 0.97
N VAL A 57 7.27 -8.95 1.54
CA VAL A 57 6.30 -7.86 1.52
C VAL A 57 6.93 -6.67 0.82
N TRP A 58 6.19 -6.05 -0.10
CA TRP A 58 6.66 -4.86 -0.81
C TRP A 58 6.31 -3.60 -0.06
N TYR A 59 7.29 -2.68 0.01
CA TYR A 59 7.14 -1.35 0.60
C TYR A 59 7.65 -0.32 -0.38
N PHE A 60 7.20 0.91 -0.26
CA PHE A 60 7.66 1.98 -1.12
C PHE A 60 8.23 3.12 -0.28
N MET A 61 9.48 3.48 -0.54
CA MET A 61 10.14 4.60 0.09
C MET A 61 10.23 5.74 -0.92
N ASP A 62 9.89 6.95 -0.50
CA ASP A 62 9.92 8.10 -1.40
C ASP A 62 11.36 8.55 -1.67
N ASN A 63 11.51 9.67 -2.36
CA ASN A 63 12.83 10.17 -2.70
C ASN A 63 13.63 10.66 -1.49
N ASN A 64 12.96 10.85 -0.36
CA ASN A 64 13.61 11.17 0.91
C ASN A 64 13.84 9.90 1.74
N ALA A 65 13.67 8.75 1.13
CA ALA A 65 13.80 7.44 1.77
C ALA A 65 12.75 7.17 2.84
N LEU A 66 11.66 7.92 2.86
CA LEU A 66 10.60 7.71 3.85
C LEU A 66 9.56 6.73 3.35
N MET A 67 9.22 5.75 4.19
CA MET A 67 8.19 4.76 3.86
C MET A 67 6.85 5.44 3.65
N LYS A 68 6.18 5.12 2.56
CA LYS A 68 4.88 5.68 2.22
C LYS A 68 3.75 4.79 2.66
N THR A 69 2.61 5.40 2.95
CA THR A 69 1.34 4.72 3.19
C THR A 69 0.28 5.40 2.33
N GLY A 70 -0.83 4.72 2.10
CA GLY A 70 -1.91 5.25 1.29
C GLY A 70 -1.64 5.09 -0.19
N TRP A 71 -2.33 5.90 -1.00
CA TRP A 71 -2.20 5.82 -2.45
C TRP A 71 -0.89 6.43 -2.93
N ILE A 72 -0.21 5.74 -3.84
CA ILE A 72 0.93 6.30 -4.54
C ILE A 72 0.77 6.06 -6.04
N TYR A 73 1.30 6.98 -6.83
CA TYR A 73 1.31 6.87 -8.28
C TYR A 73 2.76 6.71 -8.72
N ASP A 74 3.08 5.56 -9.30
CA ASP A 74 4.44 5.25 -9.69
C ASP A 74 4.43 4.54 -11.04
N ASN A 75 5.26 5.00 -11.96
CA ASN A 75 5.40 4.38 -13.28
C ASN A 75 4.04 4.20 -13.96
N ASN A 76 3.21 5.25 -13.90
CA ASN A 76 1.88 5.31 -14.54
C ASN A 76 0.86 4.34 -13.95
N ARG A 77 1.06 3.88 -12.73
CA ARG A 77 0.11 2.99 -12.06
C ARG A 77 -0.12 3.45 -10.65
N TRP A 78 -1.33 3.18 -10.15
CA TRP A 78 -1.67 3.46 -8.77
C TRP A 78 -1.50 2.21 -7.92
N TYR A 79 -0.95 2.40 -6.71
CA TYR A 79 -0.76 1.35 -5.73
C TYR A 79 -1.27 1.83 -4.39
N PHE A 80 -1.72 0.92 -3.55
CA PHE A 80 -2.15 1.29 -2.20
C PHE A 80 -1.25 0.62 -1.17
N LEU A 81 -0.64 1.44 -0.33
CA LEU A 81 0.17 0.94 0.78
C LEU A 81 -0.67 1.05 2.04
N GLN A 82 -0.79 -0.05 2.77
CA GLN A 82 -1.56 -0.09 4.00
C GLN A 82 -0.89 0.75 5.08
N ASP A 83 -1.55 0.92 6.22
CA ASP A 83 -0.99 1.71 7.32
C ASP A 83 0.34 1.15 7.81
N SER A 84 0.55 -0.15 7.64
CA SER A 84 1.83 -0.77 7.96
C SER A 84 2.92 -0.48 6.93
N GLY A 85 2.57 0.12 5.82
CA GLY A 85 3.45 0.30 4.66
C GLY A 85 3.38 -0.84 3.67
N ALA A 86 2.74 -1.96 4.03
CA ALA A 86 2.70 -3.12 3.15
C ALA A 86 1.84 -2.86 1.92
N MET A 87 2.36 -3.20 0.75
CA MET A 87 1.59 -3.07 -0.50
C MET A 87 0.36 -3.96 -0.46
N ALA A 88 -0.80 -3.39 -0.78
CA ALA A 88 -2.06 -4.13 -0.80
C ALA A 88 -2.25 -4.88 -2.11
N THR A 89 -2.91 -6.02 -2.03
CA THR A 89 -3.40 -6.76 -3.19
C THR A 89 -4.84 -7.17 -2.91
N ASN A 90 -5.57 -7.51 -3.95
CA ASN A 90 -6.96 -7.95 -3.85
C ASN A 90 -7.88 -6.80 -3.40
N TRP A 91 -8.96 -7.12 -2.72
CA TRP A 91 -9.92 -6.10 -2.31
C TRP A 91 -9.38 -5.22 -1.19
N GLN A 92 -9.58 -3.90 -1.34
CA GLN A 92 -9.25 -2.93 -0.31
C GLN A 92 -10.41 -1.95 -0.16
N LEU A 93 -10.85 -1.75 1.06
CA LEU A 93 -11.85 -0.74 1.38
C LEU A 93 -11.15 0.53 1.83
N VAL A 94 -11.33 1.61 1.08
CA VAL A 94 -10.67 2.87 1.37
C VAL A 94 -11.71 3.98 1.33
N ASN A 95 -11.92 4.66 2.44
CA ASN A 95 -12.89 5.75 2.56
C ASN A 95 -14.27 5.35 2.01
N GLY A 96 -14.72 4.15 2.36
CA GLY A 96 -16.05 3.69 1.98
C GLY A 96 -16.19 3.16 0.57
N LYS A 97 -15.12 3.09 -0.19
CA LYS A 97 -15.15 2.56 -1.55
C LYS A 97 -14.23 1.36 -1.67
N TRP A 98 -14.66 0.39 -2.49
CA TRP A 98 -13.87 -0.81 -2.72
C TRP A 98 -13.00 -0.66 -3.97
N TYR A 99 -11.75 -1.13 -3.86
CA TYR A 99 -10.78 -1.13 -4.94
C TYR A 99 -10.20 -2.52 -5.09
N TRP A 100 -9.83 -2.88 -6.29
CA TRP A 100 -9.11 -4.13 -6.54
C TRP A 100 -7.69 -3.83 -6.97
N LEU A 101 -6.74 -4.37 -6.21
CA LEU A 101 -5.32 -4.27 -6.55
C LEU A 101 -4.90 -5.63 -7.09
N ASN A 102 -4.25 -5.64 -8.24
CA ASN A 102 -3.78 -6.88 -8.85
C ASN A 102 -2.66 -7.50 -8.01
N GLN A 103 -2.21 -8.69 -8.39
CA GLN A 103 -1.15 -9.37 -7.63
C GLN A 103 0.16 -8.59 -7.62
N ASP A 104 0.38 -7.76 -8.63
CA ASP A 104 1.56 -6.89 -8.66
C ASP A 104 1.32 -5.57 -7.92
N GLY A 105 0.18 -5.41 -7.28
CA GLY A 105 -0.19 -4.21 -6.53
C GLY A 105 -0.88 -3.14 -7.35
N ALA A 106 -0.89 -3.24 -8.67
CA ALA A 106 -1.45 -2.19 -9.51
C ALA A 106 -2.98 -2.14 -9.40
N MET A 107 -3.53 -0.94 -9.24
CA MET A 107 -4.97 -0.73 -9.16
C MET A 107 -5.64 -1.12 -10.47
N ARG A 108 -6.73 -1.88 -10.37
CA ARG A 108 -7.50 -2.32 -11.53
C ARG A 108 -8.58 -1.31 -11.88
N THR A 109 -8.76 -1.06 -13.16
CA THR A 109 -9.93 -0.34 -13.67
C THR A 109 -10.61 -1.22 -14.71
N GLY A 110 -11.88 -0.95 -14.98
CA GLY A 110 -12.65 -1.71 -15.96
C GLY A 110 -13.21 -3.00 -15.38
N TRP A 111 -13.55 -3.92 -16.25
CA TRP A 111 -14.15 -5.19 -15.87
C TRP A 111 -13.14 -6.13 -15.23
N LYS A 112 -13.58 -6.81 -14.18
CA LYS A 112 -12.79 -7.84 -13.53
C LYS A 112 -13.69 -8.96 -13.04
N GLN A 113 -13.37 -10.19 -13.40
CA GLN A 113 -14.09 -11.37 -12.88
C GLN A 113 -13.31 -11.95 -11.71
N ILE A 114 -13.99 -12.09 -10.58
CA ILE A 114 -13.40 -12.61 -9.36
C ILE A 114 -14.37 -13.67 -8.82
N ASN A 115 -13.91 -14.91 -8.70
CA ASN A 115 -14.74 -16.03 -8.23
C ASN A 115 -16.05 -16.14 -9.01
N ASN A 116 -15.93 -16.06 -10.33
CA ASN A 116 -17.08 -16.18 -11.27
C ASN A 116 -18.09 -15.05 -11.19
N VAL A 117 -17.76 -13.94 -10.51
CA VAL A 117 -18.63 -12.77 -10.43
C VAL A 117 -17.93 -11.61 -11.13
N TRP A 118 -18.67 -10.89 -11.97
CA TRP A 118 -18.13 -9.74 -12.68
C TRP A 118 -18.37 -8.46 -11.90
N TYR A 119 -17.29 -7.64 -11.81
CA TYR A 119 -17.31 -6.33 -11.18
C TYR A 119 -16.76 -5.31 -12.18
N TYR A 120 -17.15 -4.05 -11.98
CA TYR A 120 -16.60 -2.99 -12.80
C TYR A 120 -16.01 -1.90 -11.91
N MET A 121 -14.75 -1.58 -12.13
CA MET A 121 -14.06 -0.52 -11.43
C MET A 121 -14.01 0.70 -12.35
N GLU A 122 -14.45 1.86 -11.83
CA GLU A 122 -14.42 3.10 -12.60
C GLU A 122 -12.98 3.53 -12.87
N ASP A 123 -12.81 4.62 -13.60
CA ASP A 123 -11.48 5.13 -13.89
C ASP A 123 -10.73 5.53 -12.62
N SER A 124 -11.46 5.87 -11.57
CA SER A 124 -10.87 6.15 -10.25
C SER A 124 -10.42 4.89 -9.55
N GLY A 125 -10.78 3.72 -10.06
CA GLY A 125 -10.57 2.43 -9.42
C GLY A 125 -11.72 2.01 -8.51
N ALA A 126 -12.65 2.91 -8.19
CA ALA A 126 -13.74 2.58 -7.27
C ALA A 126 -14.72 1.61 -7.91
N MET A 127 -15.09 0.56 -7.19
CA MET A 127 -16.05 -0.43 -7.64
C MET A 127 -17.46 0.17 -7.72
N LEU A 128 -18.16 -0.08 -8.83
CA LEU A 128 -19.56 0.29 -8.95
C LEU A 128 -20.42 -0.62 -8.08
N SER A 129 -21.40 -0.04 -7.40
CA SER A 129 -22.37 -0.79 -6.61
C SER A 129 -23.70 -0.05 -6.56
N ASN A 130 -24.78 -0.79 -6.41
CA ASN A 130 -26.14 -0.22 -6.30
C ASN A 130 -26.43 0.80 -7.39
N THR A 131 -26.07 0.49 -8.63
CA THR A 131 -26.24 1.47 -9.71
C THR A 131 -26.43 0.77 -11.05
N THR A 132 -26.96 1.52 -12.00
CA THR A 132 -26.96 1.14 -13.40
C THR A 132 -26.02 2.09 -14.11
N ARG A 133 -25.13 1.56 -14.90
CA ARG A 133 -24.14 2.38 -15.61
C ARG A 133 -24.10 1.99 -17.08
N ASN A 134 -24.11 3.00 -17.95
CA ASN A 134 -23.88 2.77 -19.37
C ASN A 134 -22.39 2.65 -19.63
N ILE A 135 -22.00 1.53 -20.19
CA ILE A 135 -20.59 1.27 -20.51
C ILE A 135 -20.53 0.88 -21.97
N ASN A 136 -19.94 1.76 -22.76
CA ASN A 136 -19.81 1.55 -24.21
C ASN A 136 -21.15 1.26 -24.90
N GLY A 137 -22.18 1.97 -24.48
CA GLY A 137 -23.50 1.86 -25.15
C GLY A 137 -24.44 0.82 -24.57
N VAL A 138 -24.02 0.10 -23.55
CA VAL A 138 -24.85 -0.93 -22.92
C VAL A 138 -25.03 -0.59 -21.44
N ASP A 139 -26.26 -0.72 -20.95
CA ASP A 139 -26.55 -0.47 -19.54
C ASP A 139 -26.32 -1.73 -18.73
N TYR A 140 -25.52 -1.61 -17.69
CA TYR A 140 -25.23 -2.71 -16.78
C TYR A 140 -25.68 -2.36 -15.38
N ARG A 141 -26.28 -3.32 -14.69
CA ARG A 141 -26.75 -3.15 -13.34
C ARG A 141 -25.85 -3.87 -12.36
N PHE A 142 -25.56 -3.21 -11.25
CA PHE A 142 -24.69 -3.77 -10.20
C PHE A 142 -25.44 -3.75 -8.88
N ASP A 143 -25.35 -4.83 -8.12
CA ASP A 143 -26.00 -4.91 -6.81
C ASP A 143 -25.19 -4.22 -5.71
N ALA A 144 -25.64 -4.34 -4.47
CA ALA A 144 -25.00 -3.67 -3.34
C ALA A 144 -23.58 -4.16 -3.11
N SER A 145 -23.27 -5.40 -3.48
CA SER A 145 -21.93 -5.95 -3.32
C SER A 145 -21.03 -5.65 -4.52
N GLY A 146 -21.57 -4.97 -5.53
CA GLY A 146 -20.83 -4.68 -6.75
C GLY A 146 -20.95 -5.74 -7.83
N ALA A 147 -21.68 -6.83 -7.57
CA ALA A 147 -21.81 -7.89 -8.56
C ALA A 147 -22.69 -7.45 -9.73
N TRP A 148 -22.24 -7.70 -10.94
CA TRP A 148 -23.05 -7.44 -12.11
C TRP A 148 -24.26 -8.37 -12.13
N LEU A 149 -25.44 -7.80 -12.40
CA LEU A 149 -26.69 -8.53 -12.51
C LEU A 149 -26.99 -8.71 -13.98
N PRO A 150 -26.89 -9.93 -14.49
CA PRO A 150 -27.16 -10.18 -15.91
C PRO A 150 -28.64 -10.02 -16.27
#